data_74fa9d144002710be200ef208bf99c21
#
_entry.id   74fa9d144002710be200ef208bf99c21
#
_cell.length_a   1.000
_cell.length_b   1.000
_cell.length_c   1.000
_cell.angle_alpha   90.00
_cell.angle_beta   90.00
_cell.angle_gamma   90.00
#
_symmetry.space_group_name_H-M   'P 1'
#
loop_
_entity.id
_entity.type
_entity.pdbx_description
1 polymer ?
#
loop_
_entity_poly.entity_id
_entity_poly.type
_entity_poly.pdbx_seq_one_letter_code
_entity_poly.pdbx_strand_id
1 'polypeptide(L)'
;IRDLREIGIYITSDLALVDLCTSTELWIGSRALWRAEGLDQLFLSFAEADAIGLSSIGGLIRPVTRAAEGGLWLNLADPASAPIIVTAPLAPGLMIDIGVEAVQDLRPGEAISLRAERGVVALDGEREIEFSQTDKLAVRLEWDGPLTLDISKVMTYAAEHELLHRVNAN
;
A
#
# COMPACT_ATOMS: atom_id res chain seq x y z
N ILE A 1 -5.26 19.97 -13.00
CA ILE A 1 -3.81 19.76 -13.31
C ILE A 1 -3.46 20.78 -14.39
N ARG A 2 -2.54 21.68 -14.09
CA ARG A 2 -2.07 22.66 -15.07
C ARG A 2 -1.04 21.97 -15.94
N ASP A 3 -1.32 21.86 -17.23
CA ASP A 3 -0.39 21.29 -18.19
C ASP A 3 0.80 22.24 -18.37
N LEU A 4 1.97 21.84 -17.92
CA LEU A 4 3.23 22.59 -18.02
C LEU A 4 4.11 22.13 -19.18
N ARG A 5 3.54 21.47 -20.20
CA ARG A 5 4.27 20.95 -21.37
C ARG A 5 5.09 22.01 -22.08
N GLU A 6 4.61 23.27 -22.11
CA GLU A 6 5.33 24.37 -22.78
C GLU A 6 6.70 24.68 -22.17
N ILE A 7 6.91 24.32 -20.90
CA ILE A 7 8.19 24.49 -20.19
C ILE A 7 8.90 23.18 -19.93
N GLY A 8 8.43 22.07 -20.51
CA GLY A 8 9.03 20.74 -20.36
C GLY A 8 8.90 20.11 -18.98
N ILE A 9 8.03 20.63 -18.12
CA ILE A 9 7.76 20.08 -16.77
C ILE A 9 6.38 19.44 -16.79
N TYR A 10 6.33 18.14 -16.44
CA TYR A 10 5.10 17.40 -16.26
C TYR A 10 4.91 17.14 -14.78
N ILE A 11 3.74 17.51 -14.25
CA ILE A 11 3.33 17.17 -12.89
C ILE A 11 2.09 16.30 -13.00
N THR A 12 2.19 15.07 -12.51
CA THR A 12 1.07 14.16 -12.40
C THR A 12 0.96 13.68 -10.96
N SER A 13 -0.22 13.28 -10.55
CA SER A 13 -0.47 12.63 -9.26
C SER A 13 -1.42 11.47 -9.44
N ASP A 14 -1.23 10.43 -8.67
CA ASP A 14 -2.11 9.28 -8.59
C ASP A 14 -2.28 8.88 -7.12
N LEU A 15 -3.21 7.98 -6.83
CA LEU A 15 -3.63 7.65 -5.48
C LEU A 15 -3.60 6.12 -5.28
N ALA A 16 -2.97 5.68 -4.20
CA ALA A 16 -3.14 4.35 -3.63
C ALA A 16 -3.91 4.44 -2.32
N LEU A 17 -4.79 3.49 -2.05
CA LEU A 17 -5.64 3.46 -0.85
C LEU A 17 -5.06 2.59 0.25
N VAL A 18 -4.33 1.54 -0.12
CA VAL A 18 -3.79 0.53 0.80
C VAL A 18 -2.28 0.54 0.79
N ASP A 19 -1.69 0.25 -0.37
CA ASP A 19 -0.25 0.11 -0.51
C ASP A 19 0.28 0.72 -1.81
N LEU A 20 1.51 1.18 -1.72
CA LEU A 20 2.32 1.59 -2.85
C LEU A 20 3.67 0.88 -2.72
N CYS A 21 4.06 0.15 -3.75
CA CYS A 21 5.34 -0.54 -3.80
C CYS A 21 6.18 -0.06 -4.98
N THR A 22 7.48 0.14 -4.75
CA THR A 22 8.43 0.39 -5.82
C THR A 22 9.22 -0.87 -6.13
N SER A 23 9.53 -1.04 -7.42
CA SER A 23 10.40 -2.11 -7.90
C SER A 23 11.40 -1.59 -8.93
N THR A 24 12.59 -2.14 -8.90
CA THR A 24 13.61 -1.91 -9.92
C THR A 24 13.40 -2.78 -11.17
N GLU A 25 12.54 -3.80 -11.09
CA GLU A 25 12.13 -4.61 -12.23
C GLU A 25 10.92 -3.99 -12.94
N LEU A 26 10.91 -4.04 -14.28
CA LEU A 26 9.91 -3.34 -15.13
C LEU A 26 8.53 -4.02 -15.17
N TRP A 27 8.31 -5.10 -14.43
CA TRP A 27 7.05 -5.84 -14.44
C TRP A 27 6.69 -6.31 -13.03
N ILE A 28 5.94 -5.48 -12.31
CA ILE A 28 5.14 -5.95 -11.19
C ILE A 28 3.72 -6.10 -11.74
N GLY A 29 3.48 -7.16 -12.52
CA GLY A 29 2.14 -7.36 -13.05
C GLY A 29 1.13 -7.49 -11.90
N SER A 30 -0.03 -6.87 -12.04
CA SER A 30 -1.20 -6.92 -11.14
C SER A 30 -1.68 -8.35 -10.80
N ARG A 31 -0.92 -9.37 -11.18
CA ARG A 31 -1.34 -10.76 -11.20
C ARG A 31 -0.48 -11.71 -10.40
N ALA A 32 0.17 -11.28 -9.38
CA ALA A 32 0.98 -12.08 -8.48
C ALA A 32 2.48 -11.75 -8.56
N LEU A 33 2.94 -11.06 -7.57
CA LEU A 33 4.35 -11.02 -7.22
C LEU A 33 4.82 -12.42 -6.85
N TRP A 34 5.25 -13.17 -7.87
CA TRP A 34 5.87 -14.48 -7.68
C TRP A 34 7.31 -14.36 -7.20
N ARG A 35 7.91 -13.14 -7.26
CA ARG A 35 9.27 -12.85 -6.87
C ARG A 35 9.32 -11.58 -6.04
N ALA A 36 9.91 -11.67 -4.86
CA ALA A 36 10.15 -10.53 -3.99
C ALA A 36 11.45 -9.79 -4.35
N GLU A 37 12.28 -10.42 -5.18
CA GLU A 37 13.51 -9.84 -5.71
C GLU A 37 13.16 -8.64 -6.59
N GLY A 38 13.75 -7.51 -6.32
CA GLY A 38 13.48 -6.26 -7.04
C GLY A 38 12.50 -5.32 -6.34
N LEU A 39 11.77 -5.75 -5.34
CA LEU A 39 11.02 -4.85 -4.46
C LEU A 39 12.00 -3.95 -3.69
N ASP A 40 11.74 -2.64 -3.68
CA ASP A 40 12.67 -1.66 -3.12
C ASP A 40 12.08 -0.93 -1.91
N GLN A 41 10.93 -0.27 -2.07
CA GLN A 41 10.24 0.42 -0.98
C GLN A 41 8.76 0.04 -0.96
N LEU A 42 8.20 -0.02 0.24
CA LEU A 42 6.79 -0.28 0.46
C LEU A 42 6.21 0.79 1.38
N PHE A 43 5.15 1.44 0.93
CA PHE A 43 4.41 2.46 1.67
C PHE A 43 3.01 1.94 1.94
N LEU A 44 2.58 2.00 3.19
CA LEU A 44 1.33 1.42 3.67
C LEU A 44 0.53 2.49 4.40
N SER A 45 -0.70 2.74 3.96
CA SER A 45 -1.62 3.61 4.69
C SER A 45 -2.11 2.97 5.99
N PHE A 46 -2.22 1.65 6.00
CA PHE A 46 -2.45 0.79 7.17
C PHE A 46 -1.80 -0.57 6.92
N ALA A 47 -1.56 -1.35 8.00
CA ALA A 47 -0.87 -2.64 7.95
C ALA A 47 -1.50 -3.60 8.96
N GLU A 48 -2.28 -4.57 8.49
CA GLU A 48 -2.99 -5.54 9.32
C GLU A 48 -2.24 -6.88 9.30
N ALA A 49 -2.04 -7.50 10.47
CA ALA A 49 -1.24 -8.72 10.60
C ALA A 49 -1.91 -9.97 9.97
N ASP A 50 -3.22 -9.93 9.78
CA ASP A 50 -4.04 -10.98 9.16
C ASP A 50 -4.32 -10.71 7.66
N ALA A 51 -3.73 -9.67 7.09
CA ALA A 51 -3.84 -9.39 5.67
C ALA A 51 -3.07 -10.39 4.81
N ILE A 52 -3.48 -10.53 3.55
CA ILE A 52 -2.74 -11.21 2.48
C ILE A 52 -2.30 -10.17 1.48
N GLY A 53 -1.07 -10.29 0.96
CA GLY A 53 -0.48 -9.34 0.03
C GLY A 53 0.61 -8.49 0.66
N LEU A 54 1.01 -7.41 -0.01
CA LEU A 54 2.13 -6.57 0.41
C LEU A 54 1.92 -5.92 1.78
N SER A 55 0.70 -5.54 2.13
CA SER A 55 0.39 -4.94 3.43
C SER A 55 0.68 -5.85 4.62
N SER A 56 0.64 -7.18 4.41
CA SER A 56 1.00 -8.15 5.45
C SER A 56 2.45 -8.03 5.92
N ILE A 57 3.37 -7.60 5.04
CA ILE A 57 4.79 -7.43 5.39
C ILE A 57 4.92 -6.42 6.54
N GLY A 58 4.27 -5.27 6.41
CA GLY A 58 4.25 -4.26 7.47
C GLY A 58 3.48 -4.73 8.70
N GLY A 59 2.31 -5.35 8.49
CA GLY A 59 1.44 -5.83 9.56
C GLY A 59 2.09 -6.86 10.47
N LEU A 60 2.90 -7.77 9.91
CA LEU A 60 3.64 -8.78 10.67
C LEU A 60 4.83 -8.22 11.45
N ILE A 61 5.33 -7.03 11.10
CA ILE A 61 6.39 -6.36 11.85
C ILE A 61 5.80 -5.39 12.88
N ARG A 62 4.91 -4.51 12.42
CA ARG A 62 4.31 -3.45 13.23
C ARG A 62 2.90 -3.12 12.71
N PRO A 63 1.86 -3.72 13.29
CA PRO A 63 0.49 -3.45 12.86
C PRO A 63 0.11 -1.97 12.99
N VAL A 64 -0.55 -1.46 11.96
CA VAL A 64 -1.15 -0.10 11.93
C VAL A 64 -2.59 -0.23 11.50
N THR A 65 -3.51 0.16 12.37
CA THR A 65 -4.94 0.08 12.09
C THR A 65 -5.39 1.19 11.15
N ARG A 66 -6.52 1.00 10.48
CA ARG A 66 -7.15 2.01 9.61
C ARG A 66 -7.53 3.31 10.34
N ALA A 67 -7.62 3.29 11.67
CA ALA A 67 -7.93 4.45 12.50
C ALA A 67 -6.67 5.17 13.03
N ALA A 68 -5.48 4.67 12.72
CA ALA A 68 -4.23 5.29 13.15
C ALA A 68 -3.98 6.61 12.41
N GLU A 69 -3.30 7.53 13.07
CA GLU A 69 -2.94 8.84 12.50
C GLU A 69 -1.72 8.80 11.57
N GLY A 70 -1.34 7.64 11.06
CA GLY A 70 -0.18 7.48 10.19
C GLY A 70 -0.15 6.09 9.58
N GLY A 71 0.82 5.88 8.71
CA GLY A 71 1.10 4.61 8.06
C GLY A 71 2.52 4.13 8.35
N LEU A 72 2.97 3.19 7.55
CA LEU A 72 4.34 2.70 7.56
C LEU A 72 5.00 2.88 6.21
N TRP A 73 6.30 3.09 6.21
CA TRP A 73 7.11 2.85 5.02
C TRP A 73 8.33 2.00 5.36
N LEU A 74 8.65 1.08 4.46
CA LEU A 74 9.69 0.09 4.62
C LEU A 74 10.68 0.20 3.47
N ASN A 75 11.96 0.09 3.79
CA ASN A 75 12.98 -0.23 2.80
C ASN A 75 13.14 -1.74 2.78
N LEU A 76 12.97 -2.33 1.61
CA LEU A 76 13.11 -3.75 1.39
C LEU A 76 14.53 -4.08 0.92
N ALA A 77 14.97 -5.31 1.12
CA ALA A 77 16.29 -5.78 0.77
C ALA A 77 16.28 -7.30 0.52
N ASP A 78 17.38 -7.82 0.03
CA ASP A 78 17.56 -9.26 -0.09
C ASP A 78 17.50 -9.94 1.29
N PRO A 79 16.66 -10.96 1.50
CA PRO A 79 16.55 -11.68 2.76
C PRO A 79 17.90 -12.21 3.27
N ALA A 80 18.84 -12.54 2.37
CA ALA A 80 20.16 -13.04 2.75
C ALA A 80 21.03 -11.99 3.47
N SER A 81 20.74 -10.70 3.30
CA SER A 81 21.51 -9.59 3.87
C SER A 81 20.72 -8.67 4.79
N ALA A 82 19.39 -8.79 4.80
CA ALA A 82 18.53 -7.92 5.58
C ALA A 82 18.62 -8.15 7.08
N PRO A 83 18.55 -7.11 7.91
CA PRO A 83 18.51 -7.25 9.38
C PRO A 83 17.20 -7.85 9.90
N ILE A 84 16.11 -7.76 9.13
CA ILE A 84 14.80 -8.34 9.45
C ILE A 84 14.37 -9.23 8.29
N ILE A 85 13.87 -10.41 8.60
CA ILE A 85 13.25 -11.32 7.62
C ILE A 85 11.82 -11.56 8.07
N VAL A 86 10.87 -11.36 7.16
CA VAL A 86 9.43 -11.60 7.39
C VAL A 86 8.95 -12.67 6.43
N THR A 87 8.42 -13.77 6.93
CA THR A 87 7.72 -14.77 6.10
C THR A 87 6.27 -14.28 5.92
N ALA A 88 5.98 -13.65 4.80
CA ALA A 88 4.71 -12.99 4.54
C ALA A 88 3.81 -13.79 3.58
N PRO A 89 2.48 -13.85 3.82
CA PRO A 89 1.50 -14.43 2.90
C PRO A 89 1.21 -13.46 1.75
N LEU A 90 1.98 -13.52 0.66
CA LEU A 90 1.79 -12.62 -0.48
C LEU A 90 0.60 -12.99 -1.36
N ALA A 91 0.20 -14.27 -1.34
CA ALA A 91 -1.02 -14.74 -1.99
C ALA A 91 -1.55 -15.97 -1.24
N PRO A 92 -2.81 -16.39 -1.45
CA PRO A 92 -3.34 -17.60 -0.84
C PRO A 92 -2.44 -18.82 -1.12
N GLY A 93 -1.91 -19.42 -0.05
CA GLY A 93 -1.00 -20.57 -0.14
C GLY A 93 0.46 -20.23 -0.51
N LEU A 94 0.80 -18.94 -0.67
CA LEU A 94 2.14 -18.50 -1.02
C LEU A 94 2.76 -17.70 0.14
N MET A 95 3.67 -18.33 0.87
CA MET A 95 4.49 -17.72 1.92
C MET A 95 5.88 -17.46 1.37
N ILE A 96 6.35 -16.20 1.47
CA ILE A 96 7.66 -15.79 0.93
C ILE A 96 8.44 -15.03 2.02
N ASP A 97 9.74 -15.30 2.11
CA ASP A 97 10.64 -14.54 2.95
C ASP A 97 11.00 -13.22 2.29
N ILE A 98 10.71 -12.13 2.97
CA ILE A 98 10.99 -10.76 2.56
C ILE A 98 12.02 -10.17 3.50
N GLY A 99 13.11 -9.67 2.94
CA GLY A 99 14.09 -8.90 3.70
C GLY A 99 13.64 -7.47 3.90
N VAL A 100 13.79 -6.96 5.12
CA VAL A 100 13.47 -5.57 5.46
C VAL A 100 14.68 -4.92 6.10
N GLU A 101 15.17 -3.85 5.48
CA GLU A 101 16.32 -3.07 5.94
C GLU A 101 15.91 -2.09 7.04
N ALA A 102 14.78 -1.42 6.87
CA ALA A 102 14.29 -0.41 7.81
C ALA A 102 12.76 -0.32 7.77
N VAL A 103 12.19 0.03 8.93
CA VAL A 103 10.75 0.31 9.11
C VAL A 103 10.61 1.68 9.75
N GLN A 104 9.83 2.56 9.15
CA GLN A 104 9.65 3.94 9.59
C GLN A 104 8.17 4.34 9.59
N ASP A 105 7.84 5.36 10.37
CA ASP A 105 6.50 5.94 10.37
C ASP A 105 6.29 6.79 9.12
N LEU A 106 5.18 6.57 8.43
CA LEU A 106 4.72 7.42 7.35
C LEU A 106 3.76 8.46 7.93
N ARG A 107 4.26 9.68 8.10
CA ARG A 107 3.48 10.76 8.69
C ARG A 107 2.64 11.48 7.64
N PRO A 108 1.39 11.85 7.96
CA PRO A 108 0.56 12.64 7.05
C PRO A 108 1.23 13.95 6.63
N GLY A 109 1.13 14.27 5.36
CA GLY A 109 1.70 15.49 4.78
C GLY A 109 3.21 15.47 4.53
N GLU A 110 3.94 14.49 5.07
CA GLU A 110 5.38 14.35 4.84
C GLU A 110 5.64 13.70 3.47
N ALA A 111 6.44 14.36 2.63
CA ALA A 111 6.81 13.83 1.32
C ALA A 111 8.09 13.01 1.42
N ILE A 112 8.02 11.75 1.06
CA ILE A 112 9.15 10.82 1.03
C ILE A 112 9.57 10.61 -0.43
N SER A 113 10.79 10.99 -0.77
CA SER A 113 11.33 10.72 -2.12
C SER A 113 11.62 9.24 -2.31
N LEU A 114 11.40 8.75 -3.51
CA LEU A 114 11.76 7.37 -3.85
C LEU A 114 13.27 7.19 -3.87
N ARG A 115 13.73 6.02 -3.40
CA ARG A 115 15.14 5.64 -3.36
C ARG A 115 15.64 5.22 -4.74
N ALA A 116 14.82 4.47 -5.48
CA ALA A 116 15.18 4.02 -6.81
C ALA A 116 15.20 5.17 -7.82
N GLU A 117 16.18 5.17 -8.70
CA GLU A 117 16.31 6.16 -9.78
C GLU A 117 15.45 5.82 -11.00
N ARG A 118 15.05 4.58 -11.13
CA ARG A 118 14.20 4.08 -12.22
C ARG A 118 13.49 2.81 -11.77
N GLY A 119 12.36 2.51 -12.38
CA GLY A 119 11.59 1.31 -12.09
C GLY A 119 10.11 1.51 -12.31
N VAL A 120 9.34 0.83 -11.50
CA VAL A 120 7.88 0.86 -11.49
C VAL A 120 7.38 1.18 -10.08
N VAL A 121 6.35 2.00 -10.01
CA VAL A 121 5.52 2.19 -8.82
C VAL A 121 4.22 1.44 -9.04
N ALA A 122 3.95 0.44 -8.22
CA ALA A 122 2.67 -0.27 -8.18
C ALA A 122 1.76 0.34 -7.12
N LEU A 123 0.51 0.58 -7.48
CA LEU A 123 -0.53 1.21 -6.66
C LEU A 123 -1.64 0.20 -6.40
N ASP A 124 -1.83 -0.21 -5.14
CA ASP A 124 -2.86 -1.17 -4.70
C ASP A 124 -2.85 -2.50 -5.48
N GLY A 125 -1.71 -2.85 -6.11
CA GLY A 125 -1.60 -4.02 -7.00
C GLY A 125 -2.45 -3.94 -8.29
N GLU A 126 -3.08 -2.82 -8.59
CA GLU A 126 -3.99 -2.65 -9.73
C GLU A 126 -3.43 -1.80 -10.86
N ARG A 127 -2.57 -0.83 -10.53
CA ARG A 127 -2.00 0.12 -11.48
C ARG A 127 -0.51 0.22 -11.32
N GLU A 128 0.17 0.55 -12.41
CA GLU A 128 1.62 0.70 -12.46
C GLU A 128 1.99 2.00 -13.15
N ILE A 129 3.02 2.66 -12.64
CA ILE A 129 3.61 3.86 -13.21
C ILE A 129 5.10 3.59 -13.40
N GLU A 130 5.54 3.56 -14.64
CA GLU A 130 6.97 3.49 -14.94
C GLU A 130 7.63 4.86 -14.71
N PHE A 131 8.85 4.85 -14.18
CA PHE A 131 9.64 6.06 -13.96
C PHE A 131 11.11 5.84 -14.31
N SER A 132 11.78 6.91 -14.64
CA SER A 132 13.18 6.96 -15.07
C SER A 132 13.98 7.96 -14.25
N GLN A 133 15.28 8.02 -14.44
CA GLN A 133 16.17 8.95 -13.72
C GLN A 133 15.83 10.44 -13.91
N THR A 134 15.06 10.78 -14.93
CA THR A 134 14.61 12.16 -15.15
C THR A 134 13.39 12.55 -14.34
N ASP A 135 12.69 11.55 -13.77
CA ASP A 135 11.47 11.74 -13.03
C ASP A 135 11.78 11.92 -11.53
N LYS A 136 11.11 12.88 -10.91
CA LYS A 136 11.20 13.12 -9.47
C LYS A 136 9.90 12.71 -8.83
N LEU A 137 9.92 11.55 -8.18
CA LEU A 137 8.75 11.00 -7.52
C LEU A 137 8.87 11.12 -6.00
N ALA A 138 7.75 11.41 -5.37
CA ALA A 138 7.61 11.37 -3.93
C ALA A 138 6.24 10.78 -3.56
N VAL A 139 6.21 10.09 -2.42
CA VAL A 139 5.01 9.53 -1.82
C VAL A 139 4.66 10.36 -0.60
N ARG A 140 3.36 10.62 -0.42
CA ARG A 140 2.84 11.35 0.73
C ARG A 140 1.54 10.72 1.20
N LEU A 141 1.42 10.50 2.50
CA LEU A 141 0.16 10.07 3.10
C LEU A 141 -0.75 11.27 3.27
N GLU A 142 -2.00 11.17 2.83
CA GLU A 142 -3.02 12.19 2.97
C GLU A 142 -4.28 11.63 3.63
N TRP A 143 -5.05 12.52 4.28
CA TRP A 143 -6.30 12.17 4.96
C TRP A 143 -7.56 12.47 4.13
N ASP A 144 -7.39 12.95 2.93
CA ASP A 144 -8.48 13.33 2.01
C ASP A 144 -8.93 12.21 1.06
N GLY A 145 -8.63 10.97 1.44
CA GLY A 145 -9.06 9.77 0.73
C GLY A 145 -10.59 9.65 0.63
N PRO A 146 -11.09 8.74 -0.21
CA PRO A 146 -12.52 8.52 -0.38
C PRO A 146 -13.16 8.02 0.92
N LEU A 147 -14.38 8.49 1.18
CA LEU A 147 -15.17 7.98 2.29
C LEU A 147 -15.64 6.55 1.99
N THR A 148 -15.44 5.65 2.94
CA THR A 148 -15.91 4.26 2.85
C THR A 148 -17.09 4.03 3.77
N LEU A 149 -18.01 3.18 3.33
CA LEU A 149 -19.14 2.77 4.14
C LEU A 149 -18.68 1.79 5.23
N ASP A 150 -18.93 2.11 6.50
CA ASP A 150 -18.74 1.19 7.62
C ASP A 150 -19.88 0.14 7.62
N ILE A 151 -19.63 -0.97 6.93
CA ILE A 151 -20.62 -2.04 6.77
C ILE A 151 -21.07 -2.57 8.13
N SER A 152 -20.16 -2.75 9.08
CA SER A 152 -20.50 -3.26 10.42
C SER A 152 -21.48 -2.33 11.16
N LYS A 153 -21.22 -1.02 11.14
CA LYS A 153 -22.14 -0.05 11.75
C LYS A 153 -23.49 0.00 11.04
N VAL A 154 -23.48 -0.04 9.70
CA VAL A 154 -24.74 -0.04 8.93
C VAL A 154 -25.57 -1.28 9.24
N MET A 155 -24.96 -2.46 9.27
CA MET A 155 -25.66 -3.71 9.56
C MET A 155 -26.15 -3.78 11.01
N THR A 156 -25.38 -3.28 11.97
CA THR A 156 -25.81 -3.16 13.36
C THR A 156 -27.02 -2.23 13.48
N TYR A 157 -26.95 -1.05 12.88
CA TYR A 157 -28.07 -0.11 12.84
C TYR A 157 -29.32 -0.73 12.21
N ALA A 158 -29.17 -1.45 11.09
CA ALA A 158 -30.28 -2.11 10.43
C ALA A 158 -30.94 -3.21 11.30
N ALA A 159 -30.14 -3.95 12.07
CA ALA A 159 -30.64 -4.95 13.01
C ALA A 159 -31.39 -4.31 14.19
N GLU A 160 -30.80 -3.27 14.81
CA GLU A 160 -31.39 -2.55 15.94
C GLU A 160 -32.72 -1.84 15.57
N HIS A 161 -32.88 -1.45 14.32
CA HIS A 161 -34.08 -0.77 13.82
C HIS A 161 -35.01 -1.69 13.03
N GLU A 162 -34.82 -3.00 13.12
CA GLU A 162 -35.70 -4.02 12.50
C GLU A 162 -35.88 -3.85 10.98
N LEU A 163 -34.89 -3.30 10.28
CA LEU A 163 -35.01 -2.97 8.84
C LEU A 163 -34.87 -4.21 7.92
N LEU A 164 -34.29 -5.31 8.43
CA LEU A 164 -33.96 -6.50 7.63
C LEU A 164 -34.75 -7.74 8.02
N HIS A 165 -35.74 -7.64 8.94
CA HIS A 165 -36.62 -8.74 9.25
C HIS A 165 -38.09 -8.31 9.27
N ARG A 166 -38.96 -9.28 9.15
CA ARG A 166 -40.42 -9.11 9.23
C ARG A 166 -40.99 -10.12 10.22
N VAL A 167 -41.87 -9.68 11.08
CA VAL A 167 -42.66 -10.56 11.93
C VAL A 167 -43.98 -10.85 11.24
N ASN A 168 -44.30 -12.11 10.94
CA ASN A 168 -45.58 -12.48 10.45
C ASN A 168 -46.62 -12.32 11.57
N ALA A 169 -47.62 -11.49 11.37
CA ALA A 169 -48.78 -11.44 12.29
C ALA A 169 -49.54 -12.76 12.15
N ASN A 170 -49.69 -13.49 13.27
CA ASN A 170 -50.56 -14.67 13.37
C ASN A 170 -52.02 -14.23 13.35
#